data_9f0d7694dc6c9d3a952a2e635497e987
#
_entry.id   9f0d7694dc6c9d3a952a2e635497e987
#
_cell.length_a   1.000
_cell.length_b   1.000
_cell.length_c   1.000
_cell.angle_alpha   90.00
_cell.angle_beta   90.00
_cell.angle_gamma   90.00
#
_symmetry.space_group_name_H-M   'P 1'
#
loop_
_entity.id
_entity.type
_entity.pdbx_description
1 polymer ?
#
loop_
_entity_poly.entity_id
_entity_poly.type
_entity_poly.pdbx_seq_one_letter_code
_entity_poly.pdbx_strand_id
1 'polypeptide(L)'
;MDTTEEMLMKKMTAFVMALALVCTNVPANLHVQTGTEIVYAAQATAINSEQDLIAMQNNPEGNYYLAKDITITKKLNMFPDYKDDNGDYCVDYFMGTLDGKGHKIKNYAGIGLFDNAKNATFKNIVMTNVTIEGTESAAALVYSAKKCTFSNITVSGSTKTDGAGIAFNVENCDFTDCTSKVDANIKAEKGVLISFAGISQGSAGSTFKNCKNKGNLKVISESVDVCESFELCGITTYAKSVENCSNSGNITIVNTEKNDPEYGPALTACGVIEKCRQKITGCSNTGNISVTNKGGKESTTGATISGVFGSSGKAASRCYNTGNISYKGVCTDYSLDKAIWVQGVGTGYGTSECYNTGKITVKLTSGTACVGGVSYAGRKLKNCYNTGAVSLTGNGQIGGIAAEFYSGYSNYNTGKISGKGKTLYKGEIAGNAGYSYLDGVTVYDNYYTGSGKKSGSESTSWKPYQSKAKKVSSITFGNCSKLSSKYWTYSNKHKRLILKNNKEA
;
A
#
# COMPACT_ATOMS: atom_id res chain seq x y z
N MET A 1 -30.71 28.25 -26.56
CA MET A 1 -29.37 28.78 -26.26
C MET A 1 -28.46 28.28 -27.33
N ASP A 2 -27.82 29.19 -28.01
CA ASP A 2 -27.12 28.94 -29.28
C ASP A 2 -25.80 28.17 -29.03
N THR A 3 -25.58 27.16 -29.85
CA THR A 3 -24.36 26.30 -29.79
C THR A 3 -23.05 27.10 -29.96
N THR A 4 -23.12 28.30 -30.47
CA THR A 4 -22.02 29.24 -30.65
C THR A 4 -21.53 29.85 -29.33
N GLU A 5 -22.43 30.17 -28.39
CA GLU A 5 -22.07 30.73 -27.09
C GLU A 5 -21.41 29.67 -26.17
N GLU A 6 -21.92 28.44 -26.22
CA GLU A 6 -21.33 27.34 -25.44
C GLU A 6 -19.92 26.94 -25.92
N MET A 7 -19.71 27.02 -27.24
CA MET A 7 -18.40 26.75 -27.85
C MET A 7 -17.42 27.91 -27.58
N LEU A 8 -17.88 29.14 -27.49
CA LEU A 8 -17.07 30.30 -27.16
C LEU A 8 -16.66 30.28 -25.68
N MET A 9 -17.56 29.91 -24.78
CA MET A 9 -17.26 29.73 -23.34
C MET A 9 -16.24 28.60 -23.10
N LYS A 10 -16.38 27.46 -23.78
CA LYS A 10 -15.39 26.36 -23.68
C LYS A 10 -14.00 26.77 -24.18
N LYS A 11 -13.93 27.55 -25.24
CA LYS A 11 -12.66 28.09 -25.76
C LYS A 11 -12.05 29.16 -24.85
N MET A 12 -12.86 30.01 -24.23
CA MET A 12 -12.39 30.99 -23.24
C MET A 12 -11.89 30.31 -21.96
N THR A 13 -12.56 29.28 -21.47
CA THR A 13 -12.11 28.50 -20.31
C THR A 13 -10.80 27.77 -20.58
N ALA A 14 -10.63 27.21 -21.77
CA ALA A 14 -9.36 26.57 -22.19
C ALA A 14 -8.22 27.59 -22.35
N PHE A 15 -8.52 28.81 -22.84
CA PHE A 15 -7.54 29.87 -22.98
C PHE A 15 -7.08 30.44 -21.62
N VAL A 16 -7.99 30.60 -20.66
CA VAL A 16 -7.69 31.01 -19.30
C VAL A 16 -6.85 29.95 -18.56
N MET A 17 -7.17 28.65 -18.73
CA MET A 17 -6.33 27.56 -18.20
C MET A 17 -4.96 27.48 -18.85
N ALA A 18 -4.82 27.75 -20.15
CA ALA A 18 -3.54 27.78 -20.84
C ALA A 18 -2.67 28.98 -20.40
N LEU A 19 -3.27 30.14 -20.15
CA LEU A 19 -2.56 31.31 -19.62
C LEU A 19 -2.05 31.07 -18.18
N ALA A 20 -2.80 30.36 -17.35
CA ALA A 20 -2.39 30.00 -16.00
C ALA A 20 -1.18 29.03 -15.96
N LEU A 21 -0.97 28.21 -17.01
CA LEU A 21 0.16 27.30 -17.11
C LEU A 21 1.45 27.92 -17.63
N VAL A 22 1.39 29.08 -18.29
CA VAL A 22 2.57 29.73 -18.90
C VAL A 22 3.20 30.78 -17.99
N CYS A 23 2.48 31.26 -16.95
CA CYS A 23 2.94 32.35 -16.11
C CYS A 23 3.76 31.91 -14.90
N THR A 24 4.94 31.31 -15.10
CA THR A 24 5.90 31.12 -14.00
C THR A 24 6.81 32.34 -13.72
N ASN A 25 6.74 33.40 -14.55
CA ASN A 25 7.58 34.60 -14.40
C ASN A 25 6.87 35.91 -14.81
N VAL A 26 5.63 36.15 -14.35
CA VAL A 26 4.95 37.42 -14.61
C VAL A 26 4.97 38.28 -13.35
N PRO A 27 5.33 39.56 -13.44
CA PRO A 27 5.31 40.47 -12.29
C PRO A 27 3.90 40.67 -11.73
N ALA A 28 3.81 40.95 -10.43
CA ALA A 28 2.64 40.89 -9.55
C ALA A 28 1.43 41.77 -9.91
N ASN A 29 1.30 42.30 -11.14
CA ASN A 29 0.27 43.27 -11.51
C ASN A 29 -0.53 42.91 -12.78
N LEU A 30 -0.74 41.64 -13.09
CA LEU A 30 -1.63 41.30 -14.21
C LEU A 30 -3.08 41.30 -13.77
N HIS A 31 -3.85 42.30 -14.18
CA HIS A 31 -5.30 42.37 -14.00
C HIS A 31 -5.99 41.64 -15.15
N VAL A 32 -6.68 40.53 -14.86
CA VAL A 32 -7.59 39.88 -15.81
C VAL A 32 -9.02 40.28 -15.47
N GLN A 33 -9.61 41.13 -16.29
CA GLN A 33 -11.01 41.54 -16.13
C GLN A 33 -11.90 40.54 -16.86
N THR A 34 -12.66 39.75 -16.11
CA THR A 34 -13.72 38.87 -16.65
C THR A 34 -15.05 39.33 -16.02
N GLY A 35 -15.83 40.06 -16.76
CA GLY A 35 -17.10 40.60 -16.25
C GLY A 35 -16.88 41.68 -15.16
N THR A 36 -17.79 41.78 -14.20
CA THR A 36 -17.75 42.80 -13.12
C THR A 36 -16.93 42.43 -11.89
N GLU A 37 -16.24 41.24 -11.86
CA GLU A 37 -15.40 40.83 -10.75
C GLU A 37 -13.93 40.82 -11.13
N ILE A 38 -13.12 41.54 -10.38
CA ILE A 38 -11.65 41.50 -10.45
C ILE A 38 -11.18 40.41 -9.49
N VAL A 39 -10.76 39.27 -10.03
CA VAL A 39 -10.15 38.20 -9.22
C VAL A 39 -8.68 38.52 -9.05
N TYR A 40 -8.30 38.99 -7.88
CA TYR A 40 -6.89 39.11 -7.50
C TYR A 40 -6.35 37.72 -7.19
N ALA A 41 -5.28 37.30 -7.86
CA ALA A 41 -4.52 36.15 -7.39
C ALA A 41 -3.94 36.50 -6.02
N ALA A 42 -4.37 35.79 -4.98
CA ALA A 42 -3.86 36.03 -3.61
C ALA A 42 -2.35 35.93 -3.61
N GLN A 43 -1.68 37.05 -3.21
CA GLN A 43 -0.22 37.11 -3.17
C GLN A 43 0.28 36.11 -2.11
N ALA A 44 1.16 35.18 -2.50
CA ALA A 44 1.72 34.22 -1.57
C ALA A 44 2.79 34.89 -0.68
N THR A 45 2.72 34.63 0.63
CA THR A 45 3.64 35.16 1.64
C THR A 45 4.91 34.31 1.70
N ALA A 46 6.07 34.96 1.68
CA ALA A 46 7.37 34.32 1.80
C ALA A 46 7.67 33.92 3.25
N ILE A 47 8.07 32.66 3.46
CA ILE A 47 8.56 32.13 4.73
C ILE A 47 10.10 32.13 4.69
N ASN A 48 10.72 32.96 5.50
CA ASN A 48 12.17 33.14 5.58
C ASN A 48 12.78 32.64 6.88
N SER A 49 11.94 32.29 7.88
CA SER A 49 12.39 31.89 9.20
C SER A 49 11.40 30.92 9.86
N GLU A 50 11.85 30.27 10.94
CA GLU A 50 10.97 29.50 11.82
C GLU A 50 9.83 30.36 12.39
N GLN A 51 10.13 31.67 12.69
CA GLN A 51 9.13 32.59 13.20
C GLN A 51 8.05 32.93 12.15
N ASP A 52 8.43 33.05 10.86
CA ASP A 52 7.45 33.26 9.78
C ASP A 52 6.55 32.03 9.60
N LEU A 53 7.13 30.82 9.78
CA LEU A 53 6.36 29.58 9.73
C LEU A 53 5.32 29.55 10.86
N ILE A 54 5.69 29.94 12.09
CA ILE A 54 4.78 30.03 13.22
C ILE A 54 3.69 31.09 12.96
N ALA A 55 4.05 32.21 12.36
CA ALA A 55 3.12 33.31 12.07
C ALA A 55 2.01 32.94 11.05
N MET A 56 2.12 31.80 10.35
CA MET A 56 1.04 31.28 9.51
C MET A 56 -0.26 31.06 10.29
N GLN A 57 -0.18 30.81 11.60
CA GLN A 57 -1.35 30.62 12.46
C GLN A 57 -2.25 31.86 12.53
N ASN A 58 -1.70 33.06 12.26
CA ASN A 58 -2.46 34.31 12.24
C ASN A 58 -3.33 34.47 10.95
N ASN A 59 -3.05 33.68 9.91
CA ASN A 59 -3.86 33.67 8.69
C ASN A 59 -3.93 32.23 8.11
N PRO A 60 -4.81 31.38 8.66
CA PRO A 60 -4.89 29.97 8.32
C PRO A 60 -5.30 29.68 6.87
N GLU A 61 -5.91 30.64 6.17
CA GLU A 61 -6.34 30.51 4.77
C GLU A 61 -5.28 31.05 3.79
N GLY A 62 -4.18 31.59 4.30
CA GLY A 62 -3.11 32.23 3.52
C GLY A 62 -2.39 31.29 2.58
N ASN A 63 -1.84 31.85 1.50
CA ASN A 63 -0.91 31.15 0.62
C ASN A 63 0.52 31.49 1.00
N TYR A 64 1.33 30.45 1.22
CA TYR A 64 2.69 30.56 1.71
C TYR A 64 3.67 29.80 0.83
N TYR A 65 4.90 30.26 0.76
CA TYR A 65 6.00 29.53 0.15
C TYR A 65 7.29 29.67 0.94
N LEU A 66 8.11 28.62 0.96
CA LEU A 66 9.45 28.70 1.53
C LEU A 66 10.34 29.49 0.57
N ALA A 67 10.94 30.59 1.05
CA ALA A 67 11.89 31.40 0.30
C ALA A 67 13.34 30.92 0.49
N LYS A 68 13.58 30.10 1.51
CA LYS A 68 14.85 29.41 1.80
C LYS A 68 14.62 28.20 2.69
N ASP A 69 15.67 27.44 2.97
CA ASP A 69 15.63 26.36 3.94
C ASP A 69 15.33 26.88 5.35
N ILE A 70 14.42 26.22 6.06
CA ILE A 70 14.05 26.55 7.44
C ILE A 70 14.57 25.44 8.36
N THR A 71 15.29 25.82 9.40
CA THR A 71 15.71 24.90 10.47
C THR A 71 14.82 25.10 11.66
N ILE A 72 14.16 24.04 12.11
CA ILE A 72 13.34 24.04 13.32
C ILE A 72 14.25 23.89 14.53
N THR A 73 14.10 24.78 15.49
CA THR A 73 14.92 24.85 16.71
C THR A 73 14.10 24.62 17.98
N LYS A 74 12.77 24.70 17.87
CA LYS A 74 11.84 24.53 19.00
C LYS A 74 10.84 23.43 18.66
N LYS A 75 10.21 22.89 19.69
CA LYS A 75 9.04 22.02 19.48
C LYS A 75 7.92 22.86 18.86
N LEU A 76 7.52 22.53 17.65
CA LEU A 76 6.43 23.19 16.95
C LEU A 76 5.24 22.25 16.84
N ASN A 77 4.08 22.82 17.08
CA ASN A 77 2.79 22.20 16.88
C ASN A 77 1.84 23.29 16.40
N MET A 78 1.57 23.34 15.10
CA MET A 78 0.78 24.41 14.51
C MET A 78 -0.67 23.96 14.31
N PHE A 79 -1.60 24.86 14.58
CA PHE A 79 -3.03 24.61 14.51
C PHE A 79 -3.51 23.47 15.43
N PRO A 80 -3.18 23.54 16.74
CA PRO A 80 -3.55 22.53 17.72
C PRO A 80 -5.05 22.59 18.05
N ASP A 81 -5.55 21.50 18.62
CA ASP A 81 -6.82 21.53 19.34
C ASP A 81 -6.67 22.38 20.61
N TYR A 82 -7.69 23.14 20.95
CA TYR A 82 -7.73 23.93 22.16
C TYR A 82 -9.10 23.90 22.83
N LYS A 83 -9.17 24.37 24.06
CA LYS A 83 -10.45 24.63 24.72
C LYS A 83 -10.72 26.12 24.73
N ASP A 84 -11.94 26.51 24.38
CA ASP A 84 -12.39 27.89 24.48
C ASP A 84 -12.65 28.30 25.94
N ASP A 85 -13.05 29.55 26.14
CA ASP A 85 -13.34 30.10 27.46
C ASP A 85 -14.51 29.39 28.19
N ASN A 86 -15.34 28.65 27.47
CA ASN A 86 -16.44 27.85 28.01
C ASN A 86 -16.03 26.40 28.33
N GLY A 87 -14.80 26.03 27.97
CA GLY A 87 -14.26 24.67 28.13
C GLY A 87 -14.65 23.71 26.98
N ASP A 88 -15.26 24.23 25.91
CA ASP A 88 -15.61 23.45 24.73
C ASP A 88 -14.37 23.20 23.86
N TYR A 89 -14.27 21.98 23.30
CA TYR A 89 -13.18 21.62 22.38
C TYR A 89 -13.35 22.31 21.04
N CYS A 90 -12.34 23.09 20.66
CA CYS A 90 -12.24 23.78 19.38
C CYS A 90 -11.05 23.25 18.60
N VAL A 91 -11.15 23.27 17.27
CA VAL A 91 -10.10 22.80 16.37
C VAL A 91 -9.77 23.90 15.37
N ASP A 92 -8.54 24.35 15.38
CA ASP A 92 -8.03 25.27 14.36
C ASP A 92 -7.48 24.45 13.18
N TYR A 93 -7.78 24.89 11.98
CA TYR A 93 -7.36 24.22 10.77
C TYR A 93 -6.51 25.13 9.89
N PHE A 94 -5.37 24.64 9.43
CA PHE A 94 -4.75 25.22 8.24
C PHE A 94 -5.60 24.88 7.01
N MET A 95 -6.00 25.91 6.27
CA MET A 95 -6.87 25.79 5.08
C MET A 95 -6.24 26.40 3.81
N GLY A 96 -5.04 26.91 3.94
CA GLY A 96 -4.30 27.58 2.87
C GLY A 96 -3.44 26.67 2.02
N THR A 97 -2.43 27.27 1.40
CA THR A 97 -1.41 26.58 0.62
C THR A 97 -0.04 26.77 1.26
N LEU A 98 0.72 25.68 1.42
CA LEU A 98 2.17 25.75 1.67
C LEU A 98 2.93 25.13 0.51
N ASP A 99 3.70 25.95 -0.22
CA ASP A 99 4.59 25.54 -1.30
C ASP A 99 6.05 25.59 -0.82
N GLY A 100 6.68 24.43 -0.73
CA GLY A 100 8.09 24.35 -0.32
C GLY A 100 9.08 24.92 -1.35
N LYS A 101 8.67 25.11 -2.62
CA LYS A 101 9.54 25.60 -3.71
C LYS A 101 10.86 24.85 -3.86
N GLY A 102 10.94 23.62 -3.34
CA GLY A 102 12.15 22.80 -3.30
C GLY A 102 13.08 23.09 -2.12
N HIS A 103 12.77 24.06 -1.27
CA HIS A 103 13.47 24.29 -0.01
C HIS A 103 13.12 23.27 1.06
N LYS A 104 13.92 23.21 2.11
CA LYS A 104 13.85 22.18 3.14
C LYS A 104 13.34 22.76 4.47
N ILE A 105 12.54 21.94 5.16
CA ILE A 105 12.28 22.07 6.58
C ILE A 105 13.15 21.01 7.28
N LYS A 106 14.03 21.44 8.18
CA LYS A 106 15.06 20.59 8.81
C LYS A 106 14.83 20.46 10.31
N ASN A 107 15.22 19.29 10.85
CA ASN A 107 15.27 19.00 12.29
C ASN A 107 13.91 19.10 13.00
N TYR A 108 12.81 18.85 12.30
CA TYR A 108 11.51 18.79 12.95
C TYR A 108 11.44 17.60 13.89
N ALA A 109 10.93 17.81 15.11
CA ALA A 109 10.62 16.75 16.07
C ALA A 109 9.21 16.98 16.66
N GLY A 110 8.31 15.97 16.57
CA GLY A 110 6.96 16.08 17.10
C GLY A 110 5.96 15.13 16.46
N ILE A 111 4.67 15.38 16.77
CA ILE A 111 3.53 14.57 16.34
C ILE A 111 3.03 14.89 14.93
N GLY A 112 3.29 16.11 14.45
CA GLY A 112 2.91 16.70 13.16
C GLY A 112 3.31 18.17 13.15
N LEU A 113 3.96 18.65 12.08
CA LEU A 113 4.26 20.09 11.98
C LEU A 113 2.96 20.92 11.99
N PHE A 114 1.91 20.37 11.39
CA PHE A 114 0.54 20.84 11.48
C PHE A 114 -0.29 19.78 12.22
N ASP A 115 -0.97 20.14 13.30
CA ASP A 115 -1.90 19.23 13.96
C ASP A 115 -3.11 19.00 13.06
N ASN A 116 -3.73 20.08 12.59
CA ASN A 116 -4.97 19.99 11.83
C ASN A 116 -4.88 20.76 10.51
N ALA A 117 -5.35 20.12 9.42
CA ALA A 117 -5.49 20.74 8.12
C ALA A 117 -6.81 20.33 7.44
N LYS A 118 -7.46 21.28 6.78
CA LYS A 118 -8.73 21.04 6.08
C LYS A 118 -8.77 21.84 4.77
N ASN A 119 -9.12 21.18 3.65
CA ASN A 119 -9.12 21.79 2.32
C ASN A 119 -7.76 22.43 1.93
N ALA A 120 -6.68 22.05 2.58
CA ALA A 120 -5.35 22.64 2.41
C ALA A 120 -4.56 21.98 1.27
N THR A 121 -3.57 22.72 0.75
CA THR A 121 -2.62 22.23 -0.24
C THR A 121 -1.19 22.30 0.28
N PHE A 122 -0.54 21.14 0.33
CA PHE A 122 0.88 21.00 0.65
C PHE A 122 1.63 20.53 -0.60
N LYS A 123 2.61 21.28 -1.08
CA LYS A 123 3.33 20.92 -2.31
C LYS A 123 4.81 21.27 -2.28
N ASN A 124 5.62 20.48 -3.01
CA ASN A 124 7.06 20.72 -3.19
C ASN A 124 7.84 20.83 -1.88
N ILE A 125 7.44 20.11 -0.83
CA ILE A 125 8.04 20.19 0.51
C ILE A 125 9.07 19.08 0.69
N VAL A 126 10.24 19.43 1.20
CA VAL A 126 11.27 18.48 1.59
C VAL A 126 11.54 18.62 3.08
N MET A 127 11.25 17.57 3.86
CA MET A 127 11.58 17.51 5.29
C MET A 127 12.77 16.57 5.52
N THR A 128 13.78 17.03 6.24
CA THR A 128 15.00 16.26 6.47
C THR A 128 15.41 16.24 7.94
N ASN A 129 16.01 15.15 8.37
CA ASN A 129 16.39 14.92 9.76
C ASN A 129 15.18 15.06 10.70
N VAL A 130 14.07 14.40 10.32
CA VAL A 130 12.82 14.43 11.09
C VAL A 130 12.86 13.34 12.15
N THR A 131 12.41 13.69 13.36
CA THR A 131 12.06 12.73 14.41
C THR A 131 10.54 12.77 14.62
N ILE A 132 9.84 11.74 14.15
CA ILE A 132 8.41 11.62 14.44
C ILE A 132 8.29 11.00 15.83
N GLU A 133 7.68 11.73 16.76
CA GLU A 133 7.58 11.32 18.17
C GLU A 133 6.30 11.84 18.82
N GLY A 134 5.69 11.02 19.67
CA GLY A 134 4.48 11.33 20.41
C GLY A 134 4.19 10.24 21.42
N THR A 135 3.24 10.47 22.31
CA THR A 135 2.70 9.47 23.25
C THR A 135 1.66 8.57 22.61
N GLU A 136 1.11 9.01 21.48
CA GLU A 136 0.16 8.29 20.63
C GLU A 136 0.69 8.29 19.19
N SER A 137 -0.16 8.04 18.21
CA SER A 137 0.23 8.06 16.80
C SER A 137 0.73 9.43 16.34
N ALA A 138 1.63 9.45 15.34
CA ALA A 138 2.24 10.69 14.86
C ALA A 138 2.58 10.63 13.36
N ALA A 139 2.86 11.80 12.75
CA ALA A 139 3.37 11.93 11.39
C ALA A 139 4.34 13.12 11.29
N ALA A 140 5.06 13.25 10.17
CA ALA A 140 6.02 14.36 10.04
C ALA A 140 5.36 15.70 9.71
N LEU A 141 4.41 15.71 8.76
CA LEU A 141 3.88 16.98 8.24
C LEU A 141 2.51 17.31 8.82
N VAL A 142 1.54 16.40 8.78
CA VAL A 142 0.19 16.67 9.26
C VAL A 142 -0.31 15.52 10.12
N TYR A 143 -0.77 15.81 11.34
CA TYR A 143 -1.37 14.81 12.21
C TYR A 143 -2.79 14.43 11.76
N SER A 144 -3.65 15.42 11.50
CA SER A 144 -5.04 15.21 11.05
C SER A 144 -5.35 16.04 9.80
N ALA A 145 -5.73 15.39 8.69
CA ALA A 145 -5.98 16.06 7.42
C ALA A 145 -7.32 15.66 6.81
N LYS A 146 -8.13 16.64 6.43
CA LYS A 146 -9.44 16.43 5.79
C LYS A 146 -9.53 17.16 4.46
N LYS A 147 -9.81 16.43 3.37
CA LYS A 147 -9.94 16.97 2.00
C LYS A 147 -8.71 17.79 1.55
N CYS A 148 -7.52 17.35 1.96
CA CYS A 148 -6.26 18.01 1.63
C CYS A 148 -5.58 17.39 0.41
N THR A 149 -4.73 18.17 -0.25
CA THR A 149 -3.88 17.73 -1.36
C THR A 149 -2.41 17.77 -0.95
N PHE A 150 -1.72 16.64 -1.14
CA PHE A 150 -0.30 16.48 -0.89
C PHE A 150 0.41 16.13 -2.21
N SER A 151 1.29 16.98 -2.69
CA SER A 151 1.98 16.75 -3.96
C SER A 151 3.48 17.03 -3.87
N ASN A 152 4.29 16.11 -4.40
CA ASN A 152 5.76 16.23 -4.41
C ASN A 152 6.34 16.50 -3.02
N ILE A 153 5.92 15.71 -2.03
CA ILE A 153 6.41 15.78 -0.65
C ILE A 153 7.48 14.72 -0.45
N THR A 154 8.61 15.09 0.13
CA THR A 154 9.64 14.12 0.54
C THR A 154 9.96 14.30 2.02
N VAL A 155 9.86 13.22 2.78
CA VAL A 155 10.22 13.18 4.20
C VAL A 155 11.33 12.17 4.44
N SER A 156 12.34 12.53 5.23
CA SER A 156 13.42 11.63 5.68
C SER A 156 13.71 11.82 7.16
N GLY A 157 13.86 10.71 7.86
CA GLY A 157 14.07 10.71 9.31
C GLY A 157 13.77 9.37 9.95
N SER A 158 13.32 9.39 11.18
CA SER A 158 13.03 8.18 11.94
C SER A 158 11.85 8.35 12.89
N THR A 159 11.30 7.21 13.33
CA THR A 159 10.30 7.18 14.39
C THR A 159 10.44 5.93 15.25
N LYS A 160 9.97 6.05 16.49
CA LYS A 160 9.72 4.94 17.43
C LYS A 160 8.24 4.83 17.80
N THR A 161 7.40 5.69 17.23
CA THR A 161 5.97 5.83 17.48
C THR A 161 5.20 5.31 16.28
N ASP A 162 4.02 4.76 16.47
CA ASP A 162 3.09 4.40 15.40
C ASP A 162 2.56 5.62 14.64
N GLY A 163 1.84 5.42 13.54
CA GLY A 163 1.31 6.48 12.71
C GLY A 163 1.73 6.43 11.25
N ALA A 164 2.35 7.50 10.73
CA ALA A 164 2.71 7.56 9.33
C ALA A 164 3.94 8.45 9.03
N GLY A 165 4.54 8.21 7.86
CA GLY A 165 5.71 8.97 7.44
C GLY A 165 5.43 10.43 7.07
N ILE A 166 4.25 10.74 6.48
CA ILE A 166 3.92 12.10 6.01
C ILE A 166 2.69 12.67 6.73
N ALA A 167 1.54 11.97 6.68
CA ALA A 167 0.31 12.42 7.33
C ALA A 167 -0.41 11.23 8.00
N PHE A 168 -0.95 11.42 9.21
CA PHE A 168 -1.50 10.31 9.98
C PHE A 168 -3.00 10.12 9.73
N ASN A 169 -3.86 10.82 10.42
CA ASN A 169 -5.32 10.64 10.34
C ASN A 169 -5.89 11.41 9.14
N VAL A 170 -6.02 10.75 7.98
CA VAL A 170 -6.45 11.43 6.76
C VAL A 170 -7.83 11.01 6.29
N GLU A 171 -8.64 11.99 5.89
CA GLU A 171 -9.99 11.79 5.34
C GLU A 171 -10.15 12.48 3.98
N ASN A 172 -10.46 11.70 2.93
CA ASN A 172 -10.70 12.21 1.56
C ASN A 172 -9.54 13.08 1.01
N CYS A 173 -8.30 12.66 1.24
CA CYS A 173 -7.10 13.36 0.81
C CYS A 173 -6.47 12.73 -0.44
N ASP A 174 -5.77 13.55 -1.23
CA ASP A 174 -5.06 13.12 -2.43
C ASP A 174 -3.55 13.25 -2.25
N PHE A 175 -2.83 12.14 -2.45
CA PHE A 175 -1.37 12.07 -2.39
C PHE A 175 -0.79 11.76 -3.77
N THR A 176 0.03 12.66 -4.30
CA THR A 176 0.68 12.50 -5.60
C THR A 176 2.17 12.77 -5.51
N ASP A 177 2.99 11.87 -6.10
CA ASP A 177 4.47 12.01 -6.16
C ASP A 177 5.15 12.15 -4.79
N CYS A 178 4.53 11.62 -3.72
CA CYS A 178 5.06 11.70 -2.36
C CYS A 178 6.07 10.58 -2.08
N THR A 179 7.13 10.90 -1.32
CA THR A 179 8.18 9.95 -0.97
C THR A 179 8.48 9.99 0.53
N SER A 180 8.41 8.83 1.19
CA SER A 180 8.90 8.64 2.54
C SER A 180 10.22 7.87 2.54
N LYS A 181 11.16 8.34 3.34
CA LYS A 181 12.43 7.70 3.72
C LYS A 181 12.54 7.66 5.25
N VAL A 182 11.40 7.52 5.92
CA VAL A 182 11.34 7.43 7.38
C VAL A 182 11.55 5.97 7.79
N ASP A 183 12.57 5.72 8.60
CA ASP A 183 12.76 4.43 9.24
C ASP A 183 11.92 4.35 10.52
N ALA A 184 10.96 3.43 10.56
CA ALA A 184 10.15 3.16 11.74
C ALA A 184 10.72 1.96 12.50
N ASN A 185 11.05 2.14 13.79
CA ASN A 185 11.51 1.08 14.69
C ASN A 185 10.72 1.12 15.99
N ILE A 186 9.51 0.57 15.94
CA ILE A 186 8.50 0.71 16.98
C ILE A 186 8.62 -0.47 17.94
N LYS A 187 8.63 -0.19 19.23
CA LYS A 187 8.45 -1.18 20.30
C LYS A 187 7.00 -1.13 20.75
N ALA A 188 6.31 -2.26 20.61
CA ALA A 188 4.92 -2.37 21.04
C ALA A 188 4.86 -2.49 22.57
N GLU A 189 4.05 -1.64 23.17
CA GLU A 189 3.69 -1.68 24.59
C GLU A 189 2.33 -2.34 24.77
N LYS A 190 1.96 -2.61 26.04
CA LYS A 190 0.73 -3.32 26.41
C LYS A 190 -0.55 -2.69 25.86
N GLY A 191 -1.45 -3.51 25.32
CA GLY A 191 -2.85 -3.13 25.04
C GLY A 191 -3.05 -2.15 23.88
N VAL A 192 -2.10 -2.01 22.95
CA VAL A 192 -2.14 -1.00 21.88
C VAL A 192 -2.19 -1.64 20.50
N LEU A 193 -3.06 -1.12 19.64
CA LEU A 193 -2.98 -1.31 18.20
C LEU A 193 -1.77 -0.55 17.66
N ILE A 194 -0.80 -1.23 17.08
CA ILE A 194 0.33 -0.60 16.40
C ILE A 194 0.08 -0.62 14.90
N SER A 195 -0.07 0.55 14.32
CA SER A 195 -0.25 0.70 12.88
C SER A 195 0.68 1.77 12.33
N PHE A 196 1.50 1.42 11.32
CA PHE A 196 2.37 2.38 10.65
C PHE A 196 2.33 2.22 9.13
N ALA A 197 2.17 3.35 8.45
CA ALA A 197 2.22 3.43 7.00
C ALA A 197 3.34 4.37 6.52
N GLY A 198 4.08 3.95 5.50
CA GLY A 198 5.20 4.75 4.99
C GLY A 198 4.79 6.14 4.53
N ILE A 199 3.63 6.31 3.90
CA ILE A 199 3.14 7.62 3.44
C ILE A 199 2.06 8.15 4.38
N SER A 200 0.95 7.44 4.52
CA SER A 200 -0.16 7.91 5.32
C SER A 200 -1.04 6.76 5.80
N GLN A 201 -1.53 6.88 7.02
CA GLN A 201 -2.64 6.06 7.47
C GLN A 201 -3.93 6.60 6.83
N GLY A 202 -4.37 5.94 5.76
CA GLY A 202 -5.40 6.45 4.88
C GLY A 202 -6.82 6.13 5.31
N SER A 203 -7.77 6.76 4.64
CA SER A 203 -9.20 6.48 4.72
C SER A 203 -9.78 5.99 3.40
N ALA A 204 -11.00 5.48 3.47
CA ALA A 204 -11.75 4.97 2.32
C ALA A 204 -11.93 5.96 1.15
N GLY A 205 -11.82 7.27 1.40
CA GLY A 205 -11.96 8.33 0.41
C GLY A 205 -10.65 8.82 -0.20
N SER A 206 -9.50 8.48 0.40
CA SER A 206 -8.19 9.00 -0.02
C SER A 206 -7.60 8.26 -1.22
N THR A 207 -6.83 8.97 -2.04
CA THR A 207 -6.16 8.44 -3.24
C THR A 207 -4.65 8.60 -3.17
N PHE A 208 -3.92 7.62 -3.74
CA PHE A 208 -2.45 7.63 -3.75
C PHE A 208 -1.95 7.35 -5.16
N LYS A 209 -1.14 8.27 -5.70
CA LYS A 209 -0.55 8.15 -7.03
C LYS A 209 0.94 8.43 -7.02
N ASN A 210 1.73 7.54 -7.66
CA ASN A 210 3.19 7.64 -7.79
C ASN A 210 3.93 7.78 -6.44
N CYS A 211 3.32 7.36 -5.32
CA CYS A 211 3.93 7.47 -4.00
C CYS A 211 4.96 6.37 -3.75
N LYS A 212 6.01 6.68 -2.99
CA LYS A 212 7.14 5.77 -2.75
C LYS A 212 7.49 5.70 -1.27
N ASN A 213 7.58 4.49 -0.75
CA ASN A 213 8.25 4.25 0.53
C ASN A 213 9.63 3.65 0.30
N LYS A 214 10.65 4.23 0.94
CA LYS A 214 12.04 3.77 0.92
C LYS A 214 12.58 3.49 2.33
N GLY A 215 11.85 3.92 3.37
CA GLY A 215 12.18 3.67 4.77
C GLY A 215 11.83 2.24 5.17
N ASN A 216 12.57 1.67 6.10
CA ASN A 216 12.28 0.37 6.69
C ASN A 216 11.22 0.52 7.77
N LEU A 217 10.28 -0.42 7.80
CA LEU A 217 9.21 -0.44 8.78
C LEU A 217 9.38 -1.66 9.68
N LYS A 218 9.54 -1.44 10.98
CA LYS A 218 9.77 -2.50 11.93
C LYS A 218 8.96 -2.30 13.20
N VAL A 219 8.27 -3.35 13.63
CA VAL A 219 7.65 -3.43 14.95
C VAL A 219 8.16 -4.66 15.69
N ILE A 220 8.45 -4.50 16.97
CA ILE A 220 8.85 -5.58 17.87
C ILE A 220 7.94 -5.50 19.09
N SER A 221 7.26 -6.59 19.42
CA SER A 221 6.61 -6.79 20.69
C SER A 221 7.51 -7.65 21.56
N GLU A 222 7.86 -7.15 22.73
CA GLU A 222 8.66 -7.83 23.76
C GLU A 222 7.86 -8.06 25.06
N SER A 223 6.60 -7.57 25.11
CA SER A 223 5.73 -7.67 26.29
C SER A 223 5.09 -9.06 26.45
N VAL A 224 4.77 -9.42 27.68
CA VAL A 224 3.94 -10.61 28.00
C VAL A 224 2.45 -10.33 27.95
N ASP A 225 2.06 -9.08 27.69
CA ASP A 225 0.69 -8.61 27.69
C ASP A 225 0.19 -8.37 26.25
N VAL A 226 -1.09 -8.60 26.00
CA VAL A 226 -1.73 -8.66 24.67
C VAL A 226 -1.68 -7.32 23.94
N CYS A 227 -1.05 -7.28 22.74
CA CYS A 227 -1.32 -6.27 21.73
C CYS A 227 -2.47 -6.73 20.82
N GLU A 228 -3.37 -5.82 20.47
CA GLU A 228 -4.55 -6.15 19.68
C GLU A 228 -4.24 -6.44 18.20
N SER A 229 -3.31 -5.71 17.60
CA SER A 229 -2.82 -6.00 16.25
C SER A 229 -1.55 -5.23 15.87
N PHE A 230 -0.85 -5.76 14.85
CA PHE A 230 0.26 -5.08 14.21
C PHE A 230 -0.02 -4.92 12.71
N GLU A 231 -0.04 -3.69 12.23
CA GLU A 231 -0.32 -3.37 10.85
C GLU A 231 0.79 -2.50 10.25
N LEU A 232 1.58 -3.05 9.32
CA LEU A 232 2.63 -2.32 8.62
C LEU A 232 2.38 -2.33 7.11
N CYS A 233 2.25 -1.14 6.52
CA CYS A 233 2.03 -0.96 5.09
C CYS A 233 3.05 0.01 4.49
N GLY A 234 3.65 -0.35 3.35
CA GLY A 234 4.65 0.51 2.71
C GLY A 234 4.10 1.89 2.31
N ILE A 235 2.84 1.98 1.87
CA ILE A 235 2.23 3.23 1.44
C ILE A 235 1.10 3.65 2.38
N THR A 236 0.06 2.84 2.51
CA THR A 236 -1.12 3.18 3.31
C THR A 236 -1.85 1.92 3.78
N THR A 237 -2.62 2.02 4.85
CA THR A 237 -3.43 0.90 5.35
C THR A 237 -4.74 0.78 4.57
N TYR A 238 -5.38 1.90 4.26
CA TYR A 238 -6.67 1.92 3.57
C TYR A 238 -6.74 3.05 2.54
N ALA A 239 -7.38 2.81 1.37
CA ALA A 239 -7.56 3.82 0.34
C ALA A 239 -8.78 3.57 -0.55
N LYS A 240 -9.24 4.63 -1.24
CA LYS A 240 -10.16 4.55 -2.36
C LYS A 240 -9.47 3.93 -3.57
N SER A 241 -8.29 4.43 -3.96
CA SER A 241 -7.51 3.92 -5.08
C SER A 241 -6.00 4.14 -4.89
N VAL A 242 -5.19 3.24 -5.46
CA VAL A 242 -3.72 3.31 -5.42
C VAL A 242 -3.16 3.05 -6.82
N GLU A 243 -2.36 3.99 -7.33
CA GLU A 243 -1.82 3.92 -8.68
C GLU A 243 -0.32 4.19 -8.70
N ASN A 244 0.46 3.30 -9.35
CA ASN A 244 1.91 3.41 -9.55
C ASN A 244 2.72 3.66 -8.26
N CYS A 245 2.23 3.16 -7.13
CA CYS A 245 2.92 3.30 -5.85
C CYS A 245 3.90 2.15 -5.62
N SER A 246 5.00 2.43 -4.92
CA SER A 246 6.03 1.42 -4.71
C SER A 246 6.62 1.44 -3.30
N ASN A 247 6.97 0.26 -2.81
CA ASN A 247 7.75 0.08 -1.60
C ASN A 247 9.09 -0.58 -1.93
N SER A 248 10.16 -0.01 -1.42
CA SER A 248 11.50 -0.62 -1.46
C SER A 248 12.12 -0.83 -0.07
N GLY A 249 11.52 -0.27 0.97
CA GLY A 249 11.90 -0.53 2.35
C GLY A 249 11.49 -1.93 2.81
N ASN A 250 12.24 -2.51 3.74
CA ASN A 250 11.88 -3.77 4.35
C ASN A 250 10.74 -3.58 5.37
N ILE A 251 9.87 -4.59 5.50
CA ILE A 251 8.81 -4.62 6.50
C ILE A 251 9.05 -5.81 7.43
N THR A 252 9.14 -5.55 8.73
CA THR A 252 9.47 -6.56 9.73
C THR A 252 8.52 -6.49 10.91
N ILE A 253 7.83 -7.59 11.21
CA ILE A 253 7.04 -7.78 12.42
C ILE A 253 7.68 -8.90 13.24
N VAL A 254 7.97 -8.64 14.51
CA VAL A 254 8.44 -9.63 15.48
C VAL A 254 7.52 -9.61 16.69
N ASN A 255 6.62 -10.57 16.75
CA ASN A 255 5.80 -10.81 17.92
C ASN A 255 6.45 -11.91 18.78
N THR A 256 6.79 -11.59 20.03
CA THR A 256 7.36 -12.54 21.00
C THR A 256 6.45 -12.78 22.20
N GLU A 257 5.27 -12.21 22.20
CA GLU A 257 4.30 -12.30 23.28
C GLU A 257 3.87 -13.75 23.53
N LYS A 258 3.77 -14.11 24.79
CA LYS A 258 3.03 -15.30 25.21
C LYS A 258 1.55 -14.89 25.30
N ASN A 259 0.86 -15.02 24.19
CA ASN A 259 -0.50 -14.52 24.06
C ASN A 259 -1.49 -15.24 24.95
N ASP A 260 -2.53 -14.51 25.34
CA ASP A 260 -3.77 -15.04 25.88
C ASP A 260 -4.36 -16.06 24.90
N PRO A 261 -4.79 -17.24 25.36
CA PRO A 261 -5.39 -18.26 24.48
C PRO A 261 -6.64 -17.78 23.73
N GLU A 262 -7.30 -16.73 24.20
CA GLU A 262 -8.56 -16.24 23.63
C GLU A 262 -8.36 -15.15 22.57
N TYR A 263 -7.30 -14.33 22.66
CA TYR A 263 -7.10 -13.17 21.78
C TYR A 263 -5.61 -12.99 21.37
N GLY A 264 -5.22 -13.54 20.25
CA GLY A 264 -3.91 -13.24 19.66
C GLY A 264 -3.95 -12.04 18.70
N PRO A 265 -2.83 -11.30 18.51
CA PRO A 265 -2.82 -10.14 17.64
C PRO A 265 -3.06 -10.52 16.17
N ALA A 266 -3.83 -9.71 15.46
CA ALA A 266 -3.86 -9.78 14.01
C ALA A 266 -2.55 -9.18 13.43
N LEU A 267 -1.86 -9.92 12.57
CA LEU A 267 -0.60 -9.48 11.98
C LEU A 267 -0.79 -9.13 10.51
N THR A 268 -0.65 -7.88 10.17
CA THR A 268 -0.75 -7.40 8.78
C THR A 268 0.56 -6.80 8.31
N ALA A 269 1.10 -7.32 7.21
CA ALA A 269 2.30 -6.79 6.56
C ALA A 269 2.10 -6.74 5.04
N CYS A 270 1.95 -5.54 4.49
CA CYS A 270 1.69 -5.34 3.08
C CYS A 270 2.73 -4.41 2.44
N GLY A 271 3.32 -4.82 1.31
CA GLY A 271 4.31 -4.01 0.61
C GLY A 271 3.79 -2.62 0.25
N VAL A 272 2.52 -2.50 -0.14
CA VAL A 272 1.92 -1.22 -0.52
C VAL A 272 0.71 -0.87 0.34
N ILE A 273 -0.34 -1.70 0.36
CA ILE A 273 -1.61 -1.38 1.02
C ILE A 273 -2.31 -2.64 1.57
N GLU A 274 -2.99 -2.52 2.70
CA GLU A 274 -3.82 -3.61 3.21
C GLU A 274 -5.15 -3.71 2.46
N LYS A 275 -5.97 -2.66 2.46
CA LYS A 275 -7.32 -2.68 1.86
C LYS A 275 -7.57 -1.52 0.91
N CYS A 276 -7.98 -1.82 -0.33
CA CYS A 276 -8.38 -0.82 -1.32
C CYS A 276 -9.84 -1.02 -1.74
N ARG A 277 -10.64 0.04 -1.68
CA ARG A 277 -12.08 -0.05 -2.05
C ARG A 277 -12.31 -0.22 -3.53
N GLN A 278 -11.49 0.41 -4.38
CA GLN A 278 -11.74 0.44 -5.82
C GLN A 278 -10.59 -0.20 -6.61
N LYS A 279 -9.61 0.57 -7.05
CA LYS A 279 -8.62 0.15 -8.05
C LYS A 279 -7.20 0.20 -7.51
N ILE A 280 -6.44 -0.87 -7.75
CA ILE A 280 -5.00 -0.92 -7.57
C ILE A 280 -4.35 -1.16 -8.94
N THR A 281 -3.43 -0.30 -9.34
CA THR A 281 -2.80 -0.43 -10.67
C THR A 281 -1.34 -0.02 -10.64
N GLY A 282 -0.47 -0.82 -11.26
CA GLY A 282 0.95 -0.47 -11.44
C GLY A 282 1.77 -0.43 -10.15
N CYS A 283 1.28 -1.03 -9.07
CA CYS A 283 1.94 -0.98 -7.78
C CYS A 283 2.99 -2.08 -7.61
N SER A 284 4.05 -1.81 -6.85
CA SER A 284 5.15 -2.76 -6.70
C SER A 284 5.77 -2.79 -5.32
N ASN A 285 6.33 -3.94 -4.98
CA ASN A 285 7.18 -4.10 -3.81
C ASN A 285 8.51 -4.79 -4.20
N THR A 286 9.61 -4.20 -3.79
CA THR A 286 10.96 -4.76 -3.94
C THR A 286 11.63 -5.01 -2.60
N GLY A 287 11.10 -4.45 -1.50
CA GLY A 287 11.56 -4.69 -0.14
C GLY A 287 11.15 -6.08 0.38
N ASN A 288 11.93 -6.65 1.29
CA ASN A 288 11.59 -7.90 1.91
C ASN A 288 10.53 -7.72 3.00
N ILE A 289 9.66 -8.72 3.15
CA ILE A 289 8.65 -8.77 4.21
C ILE A 289 8.93 -9.97 5.10
N SER A 290 9.13 -9.72 6.39
CA SER A 290 9.42 -10.76 7.37
C SER A 290 8.52 -10.65 8.58
N VAL A 291 7.78 -11.72 8.86
CA VAL A 291 6.92 -11.81 10.05
C VAL A 291 7.35 -13.03 10.88
N THR A 292 7.65 -12.77 12.13
CA THR A 292 7.94 -13.81 13.12
C THR A 292 6.93 -13.72 14.24
N ASN A 293 6.18 -14.80 14.47
CA ASN A 293 5.22 -14.91 15.55
C ASN A 293 5.63 -16.06 16.48
N LYS A 294 6.17 -15.72 17.65
CA LYS A 294 6.56 -16.66 18.68
C LYS A 294 5.50 -16.87 19.76
N GLY A 295 4.30 -16.35 19.56
CA GLY A 295 3.18 -16.45 20.51
C GLY A 295 2.92 -17.87 21.00
N GLY A 296 2.17 -17.99 22.08
CA GLY A 296 1.86 -19.26 22.74
C GLY A 296 1.13 -20.26 21.83
N LYS A 297 1.09 -21.53 22.22
CA LYS A 297 0.47 -22.62 21.45
C LYS A 297 -1.07 -22.45 21.27
N GLU A 298 -1.66 -21.56 22.02
CA GLU A 298 -3.13 -21.36 22.10
C GLU A 298 -3.59 -20.00 21.52
N SER A 299 -2.67 -19.23 20.92
CA SER A 299 -2.98 -17.91 20.35
C SER A 299 -3.79 -17.99 19.06
N THR A 300 -4.95 -17.34 18.99
CA THR A 300 -5.82 -17.26 17.80
C THR A 300 -5.32 -16.27 16.72
N THR A 301 -4.04 -16.11 16.60
CA THR A 301 -3.40 -15.15 15.69
C THR A 301 -3.64 -15.47 14.24
N GLY A 302 -4.38 -14.63 13.52
CA GLY A 302 -4.41 -14.60 12.06
C GLY A 302 -3.29 -13.69 11.50
N ALA A 303 -2.86 -13.93 10.27
CA ALA A 303 -1.94 -13.00 9.61
C ALA A 303 -2.27 -12.84 8.11
N THR A 304 -2.17 -11.60 7.64
CA THR A 304 -2.22 -11.25 6.21
C THR A 304 -0.88 -10.68 5.77
N ILE A 305 -0.17 -11.43 4.94
CA ILE A 305 1.16 -11.04 4.48
C ILE A 305 1.16 -10.99 2.95
N SER A 306 1.36 -9.82 2.39
CA SER A 306 1.17 -9.59 0.97
C SER A 306 2.33 -8.80 0.38
N GLY A 307 2.86 -9.30 -0.74
CA GLY A 307 3.93 -8.59 -1.44
C GLY A 307 3.53 -7.19 -1.84
N VAL A 308 2.30 -6.99 -2.31
CA VAL A 308 1.82 -5.66 -2.73
C VAL A 308 0.58 -5.24 -1.94
N PHE A 309 -0.53 -5.96 -2.01
CA PHE A 309 -1.78 -5.56 -1.35
C PHE A 309 -2.49 -6.73 -0.67
N GLY A 310 -3.12 -6.49 0.48
CA GLY A 310 -3.91 -7.47 1.21
C GLY A 310 -5.17 -7.83 0.44
N SER A 311 -6.03 -6.85 0.21
CA SER A 311 -7.27 -7.05 -0.53
C SER A 311 -7.68 -5.85 -1.40
N SER A 312 -8.40 -6.13 -2.49
CA SER A 312 -9.00 -5.11 -3.35
C SER A 312 -10.47 -5.41 -3.60
N GLY A 313 -11.34 -4.42 -3.34
CA GLY A 313 -12.78 -4.51 -3.57
C GLY A 313 -13.19 -4.54 -5.04
N LYS A 314 -12.30 -4.14 -5.96
CA LYS A 314 -12.48 -4.20 -7.42
C LYS A 314 -11.22 -4.77 -8.08
N ALA A 315 -11.00 -4.44 -9.36
CA ALA A 315 -9.89 -4.99 -10.13
C ALA A 315 -8.51 -4.48 -9.66
N ALA A 316 -7.55 -5.40 -9.58
CA ALA A 316 -6.14 -5.11 -9.43
C ALA A 316 -5.38 -5.46 -10.72
N SER A 317 -4.44 -4.63 -11.16
CA SER A 317 -3.72 -4.90 -12.40
C SER A 317 -2.30 -4.34 -12.41
N ARG A 318 -1.41 -5.01 -13.16
CA ARG A 318 -0.03 -4.59 -13.39
C ARG A 318 0.77 -4.35 -12.11
N CYS A 319 0.47 -5.16 -11.08
CA CYS A 319 1.19 -5.13 -9.82
C CYS A 319 2.25 -6.24 -9.79
N TYR A 320 3.36 -5.99 -9.08
CA TYR A 320 4.39 -7.01 -8.96
C TYR A 320 5.15 -6.97 -7.63
N ASN A 321 5.66 -8.12 -7.24
CA ASN A 321 6.55 -8.28 -6.11
C ASN A 321 7.85 -8.98 -6.54
N THR A 322 8.97 -8.41 -6.15
CA THR A 322 10.31 -9.03 -6.30
C THR A 322 11.00 -9.26 -4.97
N GLY A 323 10.50 -8.64 -3.88
CA GLY A 323 10.99 -8.84 -2.53
C GLY A 323 10.64 -10.23 -1.99
N ASN A 324 11.48 -10.77 -1.12
CA ASN A 324 11.21 -12.03 -0.45
C ASN A 324 10.17 -11.85 0.66
N ILE A 325 9.31 -12.86 0.82
CA ILE A 325 8.29 -12.88 1.87
C ILE A 325 8.56 -14.08 2.78
N SER A 326 8.58 -13.84 4.08
CA SER A 326 8.77 -14.90 5.07
C SER A 326 7.80 -14.79 6.23
N TYR A 327 7.25 -15.93 6.64
CA TYR A 327 6.54 -16.10 7.90
C TYR A 327 7.12 -17.26 8.68
N LYS A 328 7.32 -17.07 9.97
CA LYS A 328 7.72 -18.12 10.89
C LYS A 328 6.94 -18.00 12.20
N GLY A 329 6.27 -19.07 12.62
CA GLY A 329 5.63 -19.07 13.92
C GLY A 329 4.40 -19.95 14.04
N VAL A 330 3.56 -19.59 14.99
CA VAL A 330 2.32 -20.31 15.33
C VAL A 330 1.13 -19.69 14.59
N CYS A 331 0.15 -20.55 14.27
CA CYS A 331 -1.24 -20.20 14.03
C CYS A 331 -2.04 -21.27 14.74
N THR A 332 -2.94 -20.90 15.61
CA THR A 332 -3.61 -21.88 16.47
C THR A 332 -4.99 -22.29 16.01
N ASP A 333 -5.56 -21.56 15.07
CA ASP A 333 -6.84 -21.96 14.51
C ASP A 333 -6.68 -22.90 13.31
N TYR A 334 -7.35 -24.03 13.39
CA TYR A 334 -7.40 -25.02 12.32
C TYR A 334 -8.49 -24.71 11.29
N SER A 335 -9.29 -23.65 11.50
CA SER A 335 -10.26 -23.17 10.53
C SER A 335 -9.55 -22.35 9.43
N LEU A 336 -10.03 -22.45 8.21
CA LEU A 336 -9.52 -21.65 7.09
C LEU A 336 -9.78 -20.15 7.28
N ASP A 337 -10.76 -19.79 8.11
CA ASP A 337 -11.16 -18.40 8.37
C ASP A 337 -10.16 -17.63 9.24
N LYS A 338 -9.29 -18.34 9.98
CA LYS A 338 -8.24 -17.76 10.82
C LYS A 338 -6.83 -18.23 10.41
N ALA A 339 -6.68 -18.70 9.18
CA ALA A 339 -5.40 -19.14 8.64
C ALA A 339 -4.39 -17.98 8.48
N ILE A 340 -3.13 -18.33 8.32
CA ILE A 340 -2.10 -17.40 7.85
C ILE A 340 -2.23 -17.28 6.33
N TRP A 341 -2.57 -16.10 5.84
CA TRP A 341 -2.67 -15.80 4.41
C TRP A 341 -1.40 -15.13 3.90
N VAL A 342 -0.70 -15.82 3.00
CA VAL A 342 0.54 -15.32 2.41
C VAL A 342 0.45 -15.32 0.89
N GLN A 343 0.78 -14.20 0.27
CA GLN A 343 0.65 -14.03 -1.16
C GLN A 343 1.74 -13.13 -1.76
N GLY A 344 2.19 -13.51 -2.95
CA GLY A 344 3.23 -12.75 -3.64
C GLY A 344 2.79 -11.36 -4.07
N VAL A 345 1.53 -11.21 -4.50
CA VAL A 345 0.98 -9.93 -4.96
C VAL A 345 -0.20 -9.50 -4.09
N GLY A 346 -1.36 -10.15 -4.24
CA GLY A 346 -2.55 -9.74 -3.50
C GLY A 346 -3.83 -10.42 -4.00
N THR A 347 -4.92 -10.27 -3.23
CA THR A 347 -6.24 -10.83 -3.54
C THR A 347 -7.23 -9.72 -3.94
N GLY A 348 -7.94 -9.92 -5.05
CA GLY A 348 -8.96 -8.98 -5.53
C GLY A 348 -10.04 -9.65 -6.37
N TYR A 349 -11.13 -8.93 -6.64
CA TYR A 349 -12.26 -9.39 -7.49
C TYR A 349 -11.92 -9.45 -8.99
N GLY A 350 -10.65 -9.41 -9.36
CA GLY A 350 -10.15 -9.51 -10.74
C GLY A 350 -8.71 -9.03 -10.79
N THR A 351 -7.77 -9.95 -10.52
CA THR A 351 -6.33 -9.65 -10.59
C THR A 351 -5.78 -10.01 -11.97
N SER A 352 -5.12 -9.09 -12.62
CA SER A 352 -4.62 -9.30 -13.99
C SER A 352 -3.27 -8.67 -14.25
N GLU A 353 -2.49 -9.28 -15.15
CA GLU A 353 -1.17 -8.79 -15.56
C GLU A 353 -0.23 -8.53 -14.38
N CYS A 354 -0.30 -9.41 -13.37
CA CYS A 354 0.49 -9.32 -12.15
C CYS A 354 1.53 -10.43 -12.06
N TYR A 355 2.64 -10.18 -11.35
CA TYR A 355 3.64 -11.24 -11.17
C TYR A 355 4.36 -11.17 -9.82
N ASN A 356 4.90 -12.34 -9.43
CA ASN A 356 5.81 -12.47 -8.32
C ASN A 356 7.09 -13.20 -8.77
N THR A 357 8.24 -12.62 -8.44
CA THR A 357 9.55 -13.27 -8.61
C THR A 357 10.26 -13.49 -7.27
N GLY A 358 9.77 -12.85 -6.21
CA GLY A 358 10.29 -13.00 -4.86
C GLY A 358 10.00 -14.39 -4.28
N LYS A 359 10.92 -14.90 -3.47
CA LYS A 359 10.75 -16.16 -2.75
C LYS A 359 9.74 -16.01 -1.61
N ILE A 360 8.83 -16.98 -1.47
CA ILE A 360 7.88 -17.05 -0.36
C ILE A 360 8.23 -18.27 0.52
N THR A 361 8.43 -18.03 1.82
CA THR A 361 8.77 -19.08 2.77
C THR A 361 7.89 -19.00 4.00
N VAL A 362 7.06 -20.01 4.23
CA VAL A 362 6.20 -20.12 5.41
C VAL A 362 6.62 -21.33 6.23
N LYS A 363 6.87 -21.12 7.53
CA LYS A 363 7.21 -22.18 8.49
C LYS A 363 6.27 -22.07 9.68
N LEU A 364 5.27 -22.95 9.72
CA LEU A 364 4.39 -23.07 10.86
C LEU A 364 4.92 -24.10 11.87
N THR A 365 4.77 -23.78 13.14
CA THR A 365 4.96 -24.75 14.25
C THR A 365 3.61 -25.37 14.62
N SER A 366 2.50 -24.70 14.37
CA SER A 366 1.12 -25.20 14.52
C SER A 366 0.17 -24.43 13.59
N GLY A 367 -1.03 -24.96 13.36
CA GLY A 367 -2.11 -24.33 12.61
C GLY A 367 -2.03 -24.52 11.10
N THR A 368 -2.66 -23.61 10.38
CA THR A 368 -2.93 -23.71 8.94
C THR A 368 -2.50 -22.45 8.19
N ALA A 369 -1.97 -22.60 6.97
CA ALA A 369 -1.66 -21.47 6.09
C ALA A 369 -2.21 -21.68 4.68
N CYS A 370 -2.61 -20.56 4.05
CA CYS A 370 -2.92 -20.47 2.62
C CYS A 370 -1.84 -19.64 1.94
N VAL A 371 -1.03 -20.29 1.07
CA VAL A 371 0.16 -19.67 0.48
C VAL A 371 0.07 -19.68 -1.05
N GLY A 372 -0.04 -18.52 -1.66
CA GLY A 372 -0.11 -18.37 -3.11
C GLY A 372 1.06 -17.57 -3.70
N GLY A 373 1.63 -18.05 -4.79
CA GLY A 373 2.68 -17.35 -5.51
C GLY A 373 2.25 -15.96 -5.98
N VAL A 374 0.98 -15.79 -6.36
CA VAL A 374 0.37 -14.50 -6.73
C VAL A 374 -0.70 -14.11 -5.72
N SER A 375 -1.67 -14.97 -5.43
CA SER A 375 -2.81 -14.68 -4.55
C SER A 375 -3.09 -15.85 -3.60
N TYR A 376 -3.58 -15.58 -2.40
CA TYR A 376 -4.07 -16.67 -1.55
C TYR A 376 -5.47 -17.14 -2.02
N ALA A 377 -6.32 -16.25 -2.56
CA ALA A 377 -7.66 -16.57 -3.07
C ALA A 377 -7.85 -16.01 -4.49
N GLY A 378 -7.70 -16.85 -5.49
CA GLY A 378 -7.73 -16.47 -6.91
C GLY A 378 -9.13 -16.38 -7.49
N ARG A 379 -9.71 -15.16 -7.50
CA ARG A 379 -10.98 -14.87 -8.20
C ARG A 379 -10.67 -14.08 -9.48
N LYS A 380 -11.04 -14.64 -10.66
CA LYS A 380 -10.80 -14.05 -11.98
C LYS A 380 -9.33 -13.65 -12.21
N LEU A 381 -8.38 -14.50 -11.76
CA LEU A 381 -6.95 -14.33 -12.04
C LEU A 381 -6.67 -14.55 -13.53
N LYS A 382 -6.07 -13.58 -14.21
CA LYS A 382 -5.75 -13.70 -15.64
C LYS A 382 -4.43 -13.04 -16.01
N ASN A 383 -3.68 -13.69 -16.90
CA ASN A 383 -2.39 -13.18 -17.35
C ASN A 383 -1.44 -12.86 -16.19
N CYS A 384 -1.37 -13.75 -15.20
CA CYS A 384 -0.49 -13.60 -14.06
C CYS A 384 0.59 -14.68 -14.05
N TYR A 385 1.73 -14.42 -13.41
CA TYR A 385 2.73 -15.46 -13.28
C TYR A 385 3.51 -15.40 -11.97
N ASN A 386 4.05 -16.56 -11.61
CA ASN A 386 5.02 -16.69 -10.51
C ASN A 386 6.27 -17.42 -10.99
N THR A 387 7.43 -16.87 -10.66
CA THR A 387 8.73 -17.53 -10.88
C THR A 387 9.50 -17.70 -9.57
N GLY A 388 9.06 -17.03 -8.51
CA GLY A 388 9.63 -17.18 -7.16
C GLY A 388 9.34 -18.56 -6.58
N ALA A 389 10.28 -19.11 -5.86
CA ALA A 389 10.05 -20.36 -5.11
C ALA A 389 9.03 -20.13 -4.00
N VAL A 390 8.05 -21.03 -3.85
CA VAL A 390 7.04 -20.97 -2.78
C VAL A 390 7.16 -22.23 -1.91
N SER A 391 7.28 -22.04 -0.61
CA SER A 391 7.45 -23.15 0.34
C SER A 391 6.58 -23.00 1.58
N LEU A 392 5.97 -24.14 2.02
CA LEU A 392 5.21 -24.24 3.26
C LEU A 392 5.68 -25.44 4.05
N THR A 393 6.13 -25.21 5.29
CA THR A 393 6.29 -26.26 6.30
C THR A 393 5.15 -26.09 7.30
N GLY A 394 4.27 -27.09 7.42
CA GLY A 394 3.03 -27.04 8.19
C GLY A 394 1.83 -27.51 7.38
N ASN A 395 0.64 -27.40 7.96
CA ASN A 395 -0.59 -27.77 7.30
C ASN A 395 -1.13 -26.62 6.43
N GLY A 396 -2.00 -26.94 5.47
CA GLY A 396 -2.73 -25.96 4.69
C GLY A 396 -2.68 -26.13 3.19
N GLN A 397 -2.67 -25.02 2.47
CA GLN A 397 -2.76 -25.00 1.02
C GLN A 397 -1.62 -24.17 0.43
N ILE A 398 -0.97 -24.70 -0.61
CA ILE A 398 0.13 -24.01 -1.30
C ILE A 398 -0.02 -24.17 -2.81
N GLY A 399 -0.04 -23.06 -3.53
CA GLY A 399 -0.12 -23.02 -4.99
C GLY A 399 0.87 -22.05 -5.63
N GLY A 400 1.35 -22.44 -6.80
CA GLY A 400 2.28 -21.60 -7.58
C GLY A 400 1.64 -20.29 -8.03
N ILE A 401 0.35 -20.30 -8.32
CA ILE A 401 -0.44 -19.11 -8.65
C ILE A 401 -1.34 -18.73 -7.48
N ALA A 402 -2.18 -19.64 -7.00
CA ALA A 402 -3.08 -19.37 -5.89
C ALA A 402 -3.13 -20.52 -4.88
N ALA A 403 -3.29 -20.22 -3.58
CA ALA A 403 -3.57 -21.26 -2.60
C ALA A 403 -4.96 -21.86 -2.86
N GLU A 404 -5.97 -21.01 -2.97
CA GLU A 404 -7.33 -21.35 -3.42
C GLU A 404 -7.60 -20.71 -4.77
N PHE A 405 -7.99 -21.49 -5.77
CA PHE A 405 -8.20 -20.99 -7.11
C PHE A 405 -9.65 -21.20 -7.57
N TYR A 406 -10.42 -20.13 -7.53
CA TYR A 406 -11.85 -20.14 -7.90
C TYR A 406 -12.07 -19.97 -9.39
N SER A 407 -11.39 -19.02 -10.03
CA SER A 407 -11.47 -18.82 -11.49
C SER A 407 -10.26 -18.09 -12.04
N GLY A 408 -9.84 -18.45 -13.25
CA GLY A 408 -8.75 -17.77 -13.93
C GLY A 408 -8.14 -18.54 -15.10
N TYR A 409 -7.44 -17.81 -15.96
CA TYR A 409 -6.88 -18.36 -17.18
C TYR A 409 -5.63 -17.60 -17.63
N SER A 410 -4.86 -18.22 -18.52
CA SER A 410 -3.64 -17.66 -19.11
C SER A 410 -2.60 -17.27 -18.07
N ASN A 411 -2.51 -18.04 -16.97
CA ASN A 411 -1.50 -17.86 -15.94
C ASN A 411 -0.40 -18.92 -16.10
N TYR A 412 0.80 -18.63 -15.57
CA TYR A 412 1.80 -19.68 -15.48
C TYR A 412 2.66 -19.62 -14.21
N ASN A 413 3.18 -20.79 -13.81
CA ASN A 413 4.14 -20.95 -12.74
C ASN A 413 5.41 -21.65 -13.22
N THR A 414 6.58 -21.08 -12.95
CA THR A 414 7.89 -21.73 -13.10
C THR A 414 8.66 -21.83 -11.78
N GLY A 415 8.12 -21.19 -10.73
CA GLY A 415 8.71 -21.25 -9.40
C GLY A 415 8.58 -22.64 -8.79
N LYS A 416 9.63 -23.08 -8.07
CA LYS A 416 9.61 -24.37 -7.36
C LYS A 416 8.58 -24.33 -6.22
N ILE A 417 7.64 -25.28 -6.22
CA ILE A 417 6.66 -25.45 -5.15
C ILE A 417 7.10 -26.59 -4.24
N SER A 418 7.31 -26.29 -2.96
CA SER A 418 7.76 -27.29 -1.98
C SER A 418 6.95 -27.18 -0.69
N GLY A 419 6.71 -28.30 -0.03
CA GLY A 419 5.99 -28.29 1.23
C GLY A 419 6.04 -29.62 1.96
N LYS A 420 5.94 -29.56 3.32
CA LYS A 420 5.89 -30.70 4.23
C LYS A 420 4.88 -30.41 5.34
N GLY A 421 3.89 -31.26 5.49
CA GLY A 421 2.85 -31.19 6.52
C GLY A 421 1.98 -32.46 6.50
N LYS A 422 1.23 -32.70 7.59
CA LYS A 422 0.29 -33.85 7.67
C LYS A 422 -0.91 -33.66 6.74
N THR A 423 -1.48 -32.48 6.73
CA THR A 423 -2.60 -32.10 5.87
C THR A 423 -2.17 -30.93 5.00
N LEU A 424 -1.59 -31.25 3.84
CA LEU A 424 -1.06 -30.26 2.91
C LEU A 424 -1.56 -30.50 1.49
N TYR A 425 -2.30 -29.54 0.96
CA TYR A 425 -2.73 -29.49 -0.44
C TYR A 425 -1.71 -28.66 -1.25
N LYS A 426 -0.93 -29.33 -2.09
CA LYS A 426 0.16 -28.72 -2.85
C LYS A 426 -0.02 -28.90 -4.35
N GLY A 427 -0.02 -27.78 -5.10
CA GLY A 427 -0.12 -27.79 -6.55
C GLY A 427 0.77 -26.75 -7.24
N GLU A 428 1.19 -27.06 -8.45
CA GLU A 428 1.99 -26.18 -9.30
C GLU A 428 1.24 -24.89 -9.70
N ILE A 429 -0.08 -24.98 -9.80
CA ILE A 429 -0.97 -23.85 -10.10
C ILE A 429 -1.80 -23.52 -8.86
N ALA A 430 -2.50 -24.48 -8.27
CA ALA A 430 -3.40 -24.25 -7.17
C ALA A 430 -3.16 -25.24 -6.02
N GLY A 431 -3.19 -24.77 -4.78
CA GLY A 431 -3.24 -25.64 -3.60
C GLY A 431 -4.54 -26.39 -3.57
N ASN A 432 -5.64 -25.67 -3.63
CA ASN A 432 -7.00 -26.19 -3.80
C ASN A 432 -7.68 -25.48 -4.98
N ALA A 433 -8.33 -26.23 -5.84
CA ALA A 433 -9.06 -25.69 -6.96
C ALA A 433 -10.56 -26.03 -6.84
N GLY A 434 -11.43 -25.03 -6.99
CA GLY A 434 -12.85 -25.25 -7.19
C GLY A 434 -13.75 -25.09 -5.98
N TYR A 435 -13.36 -24.40 -4.92
CA TYR A 435 -14.32 -24.03 -3.88
C TYR A 435 -14.98 -22.69 -4.24
N SER A 436 -16.22 -22.68 -4.67
CA SER A 436 -17.01 -21.45 -4.83
C SER A 436 -18.50 -21.75 -4.70
N TYR A 437 -19.18 -20.91 -3.93
CA TYR A 437 -20.64 -20.82 -3.93
C TYR A 437 -21.19 -20.10 -5.19
N LEU A 438 -20.31 -19.66 -6.09
CA LEU A 438 -20.67 -18.92 -7.30
C LEU A 438 -20.71 -19.85 -8.52
N ASP A 439 -21.78 -19.82 -9.27
CA ASP A 439 -21.93 -20.54 -10.53
C ASP A 439 -20.83 -20.11 -11.54
N GLY A 440 -20.22 -21.11 -12.20
CA GLY A 440 -19.34 -20.87 -13.34
C GLY A 440 -17.85 -20.73 -13.05
N VAL A 441 -17.29 -21.47 -12.10
CA VAL A 441 -15.84 -21.50 -11.84
C VAL A 441 -15.10 -22.17 -12.99
N THR A 442 -14.24 -21.45 -13.67
CA THR A 442 -13.42 -21.93 -14.78
C THR A 442 -11.96 -21.61 -14.58
N VAL A 443 -11.12 -22.63 -14.38
CA VAL A 443 -9.66 -22.54 -14.38
C VAL A 443 -9.14 -23.29 -15.61
N TYR A 444 -8.71 -22.55 -16.62
CA TYR A 444 -8.28 -23.12 -17.89
C TYR A 444 -7.09 -22.36 -18.48
N ASP A 445 -6.42 -22.95 -19.47
CA ASP A 445 -5.30 -22.36 -20.16
C ASP A 445 -4.17 -21.87 -19.25
N ASN A 446 -3.92 -22.59 -18.15
CA ASN A 446 -2.81 -22.32 -17.25
C ASN A 446 -1.64 -23.26 -17.53
N TYR A 447 -0.41 -22.81 -17.27
CA TYR A 447 0.81 -23.55 -17.61
C TYR A 447 1.77 -23.65 -16.44
N TYR A 448 2.55 -24.73 -16.38
CA TYR A 448 3.60 -24.90 -15.38
C TYR A 448 4.76 -25.75 -15.91
N THR A 449 5.94 -25.56 -15.32
CA THR A 449 7.15 -26.33 -15.67
C THR A 449 7.57 -27.30 -14.58
N GLY A 450 7.02 -27.21 -13.39
CA GLY A 450 7.36 -28.04 -12.24
C GLY A 450 7.02 -29.52 -12.42
N SER A 451 7.50 -30.38 -11.53
CA SER A 451 7.24 -31.82 -11.55
C SER A 451 6.04 -32.26 -10.71
N GLY A 452 5.44 -31.34 -9.96
CA GLY A 452 4.32 -31.60 -9.08
C GLY A 452 2.97 -31.76 -9.80
N LYS A 453 1.94 -32.03 -9.03
CA LYS A 453 0.54 -32.03 -9.53
C LYS A 453 0.11 -30.60 -9.88
N LYS A 454 -0.79 -30.45 -10.87
CA LYS A 454 -1.37 -29.14 -11.24
C LYS A 454 -2.12 -28.51 -10.07
N SER A 455 -2.87 -29.30 -9.30
CA SER A 455 -3.63 -28.90 -8.11
C SER A 455 -3.39 -29.90 -6.99
N GLY A 456 -3.34 -29.45 -5.74
CA GLY A 456 -3.20 -30.29 -4.56
C GLY A 456 -4.50 -31.01 -4.21
N SER A 457 -5.62 -30.32 -4.39
CA SER A 457 -7.00 -30.86 -4.26
C SER A 457 -7.89 -30.24 -5.33
N GLU A 458 -8.94 -30.95 -5.70
CA GLU A 458 -10.01 -30.46 -6.57
C GLU A 458 -11.36 -30.79 -5.90
N SER A 459 -12.22 -29.77 -5.74
CA SER A 459 -13.52 -29.96 -5.11
C SER A 459 -14.46 -30.75 -6.02
N THR A 460 -15.15 -31.75 -5.46
CA THR A 460 -16.10 -32.61 -6.18
C THR A 460 -17.54 -32.32 -5.79
N SER A 461 -17.82 -31.38 -4.88
CA SER A 461 -19.10 -31.34 -4.15
C SER A 461 -20.29 -30.73 -4.88
N TRP A 462 -20.13 -29.96 -6.00
CA TRP A 462 -21.29 -29.34 -6.66
C TRP A 462 -21.33 -29.42 -8.20
N LYS A 463 -20.20 -29.49 -8.85
CA LYS A 463 -20.02 -29.89 -10.27
C LYS A 463 -18.61 -30.43 -10.41
N PRO A 464 -18.35 -31.45 -11.23
CA PRO A 464 -16.99 -31.95 -11.39
C PRO A 464 -16.12 -30.86 -11.94
N TYR A 465 -15.26 -30.31 -11.08
CA TYR A 465 -14.32 -29.27 -11.39
C TYR A 465 -13.03 -29.89 -11.90
N GLN A 466 -12.64 -29.55 -13.13
CA GLN A 466 -11.37 -29.99 -13.69
C GLN A 466 -10.50 -28.74 -13.91
N SER A 467 -9.46 -28.59 -13.13
CA SER A 467 -8.38 -27.65 -13.42
C SER A 467 -7.69 -28.07 -14.72
N LYS A 468 -7.81 -27.25 -15.76
CA LYS A 468 -7.15 -27.46 -17.06
C LYS A 468 -5.81 -26.69 -17.07
N ALA A 469 -4.81 -27.22 -16.37
CA ALA A 469 -3.46 -26.71 -16.43
C ALA A 469 -2.55 -27.70 -17.16
N LYS A 470 -1.70 -27.20 -18.04
CA LYS A 470 -0.80 -27.99 -18.89
C LYS A 470 0.64 -27.87 -18.40
N LYS A 471 1.29 -29.02 -18.15
CA LYS A 471 2.73 -29.08 -17.95
C LYS A 471 3.45 -28.84 -19.29
N VAL A 472 4.45 -27.98 -19.30
CA VAL A 472 5.27 -27.66 -20.48
C VAL A 472 6.75 -27.69 -20.10
N SER A 473 7.62 -27.86 -21.07
CA SER A 473 9.09 -27.83 -20.87
C SER A 473 9.61 -26.41 -20.67
N SER A 474 9.00 -25.44 -21.32
CA SER A 474 9.36 -24.01 -21.24
C SER A 474 8.19 -23.11 -21.53
N ILE A 475 8.22 -21.87 -21.05
CA ILE A 475 7.18 -20.87 -21.26
C ILE A 475 7.49 -20.04 -22.51
N THR A 476 7.06 -20.53 -23.66
CA THR A 476 7.19 -19.91 -24.99
C THR A 476 5.82 -19.92 -25.68
N PHE A 477 5.65 -19.13 -26.74
CA PHE A 477 4.40 -19.14 -27.54
C PHE A 477 4.13 -20.51 -28.16
N GLY A 478 5.17 -21.24 -28.59
CA GLY A 478 5.02 -22.60 -29.14
C GLY A 478 4.46 -23.59 -28.13
N ASN A 479 4.93 -23.57 -26.89
CA ASN A 479 4.49 -24.47 -25.84
C ASN A 479 3.19 -24.00 -25.14
N CYS A 480 2.93 -22.70 -25.13
CA CYS A 480 1.84 -22.05 -24.40
C CYS A 480 0.93 -21.28 -25.38
N SER A 481 0.30 -22.00 -26.31
CA SER A 481 -0.47 -21.44 -27.44
C SER A 481 -1.66 -20.54 -27.04
N LYS A 482 -2.12 -20.63 -25.78
CA LYS A 482 -3.20 -19.79 -25.24
C LYS A 482 -2.74 -18.54 -24.53
N LEU A 483 -1.41 -18.33 -24.38
CA LEU A 483 -0.86 -17.06 -23.92
C LEU A 483 -0.80 -16.09 -25.11
N SER A 484 -1.75 -15.14 -25.15
CA SER A 484 -1.91 -14.23 -26.27
C SER A 484 -0.79 -13.20 -26.37
N SER A 485 -0.25 -12.98 -27.56
CA SER A 485 0.72 -11.92 -27.85
C SER A 485 0.19 -10.49 -27.58
N LYS A 486 -1.11 -10.33 -27.33
CA LYS A 486 -1.69 -9.08 -26.84
C LYS A 486 -1.12 -8.69 -25.48
N TYR A 487 -0.93 -9.66 -24.58
CA TYR A 487 -0.49 -9.44 -23.19
C TYR A 487 0.95 -9.89 -22.95
N TRP A 488 1.47 -10.84 -23.74
CA TRP A 488 2.73 -11.50 -23.52
C TRP A 488 3.75 -11.17 -24.58
N THR A 489 5.03 -11.16 -24.22
CA THR A 489 6.17 -11.04 -25.13
C THR A 489 7.29 -11.97 -24.66
N TYR A 490 8.08 -12.51 -25.60
CA TYR A 490 9.24 -13.30 -25.24
C TYR A 490 10.40 -12.42 -24.79
N SER A 491 10.99 -12.75 -23.66
CA SER A 491 12.17 -12.07 -23.15
C SER A 491 13.42 -12.92 -23.36
N ASN A 492 14.37 -12.41 -24.12
CA ASN A 492 15.67 -13.06 -24.30
C ASN A 492 16.49 -13.08 -22.99
N LYS A 493 16.33 -12.06 -22.14
CA LYS A 493 16.96 -11.99 -20.81
C LYS A 493 16.47 -13.12 -19.92
N HIS A 494 15.16 -13.30 -19.81
CA HIS A 494 14.53 -14.26 -18.91
C HIS A 494 14.29 -15.64 -19.54
N LYS A 495 14.54 -15.82 -20.85
CA LYS A 495 14.31 -17.06 -21.62
C LYS A 495 12.87 -17.59 -21.52
N ARG A 496 11.89 -16.69 -21.38
CA ARG A 496 10.46 -17.00 -21.24
C ARG A 496 9.55 -15.85 -21.64
N LEU A 497 8.24 -16.11 -21.71
CA LEU A 497 7.24 -15.05 -21.87
C LEU A 497 7.15 -14.20 -20.60
N ILE A 498 7.10 -12.89 -20.77
CA ILE A 498 6.85 -11.89 -19.74
C ILE A 498 5.69 -10.99 -20.16
N LEU A 499 5.13 -10.24 -19.23
CA LEU A 499 4.04 -9.30 -19.52
C LEU A 499 4.53 -8.08 -20.31
N LYS A 500 3.80 -7.66 -21.34
CA LYS A 500 4.11 -6.47 -22.16
C LYS A 500 3.96 -5.17 -21.37
N ASN A 501 2.85 -5.05 -20.62
CA ASN A 501 2.46 -3.83 -19.93
C ASN A 501 2.92 -3.78 -18.47
N ASN A 502 3.63 -4.81 -18.02
CA ASN A 502 4.20 -4.94 -16.69
C ASN A 502 5.50 -5.72 -16.81
N LYS A 503 6.47 -5.12 -17.49
CA LYS A 503 7.75 -5.77 -17.83
C LYS A 503 8.56 -6.02 -16.56
N GLU A 504 9.10 -7.22 -16.46
CA GLU A 504 10.10 -7.58 -15.46
C GLU A 504 11.43 -6.91 -15.81
N ALA A 505 12.07 -6.30 -14.82
CA ALA A 505 13.32 -5.53 -14.97
C ALA A 505 14.54 -6.37 -15.35
#